data_213cdf5b8e7eb61928e55d36e40710cb
#
_entry.id   213cdf5b8e7eb61928e55d36e40710cb
#
_cell.length_a   1.000
_cell.length_b   1.000
_cell.length_c   1.000
_cell.angle_alpha   90.00
_cell.angle_beta   90.00
_cell.angle_gamma   90.00
#
_symmetry.space_group_name_H-M   'P 1'
#
loop_
_entity.id
_entity.type
_entity.pdbx_description
1 polymer ?
#
loop_
_entity_poly.entity_id
_entity_poly.type
_entity_poly.pdbx_seq_one_letter_code
_entity_poly.pdbx_strand_id
1 'polypeptide(L)'
;MTATLVAKGLAGGYAHRTLFDSLDLTVAPGDVVGVVGVNGSGKSTLLRLLAGTLEPQAGTRNLAPADAFVGWLPQEQERISGETISGYIARRTGCAQATHEMNAAAAALGDADPDASADGPDPADVYSSALDRWLASGAADLDERLPIVLSDLGLELGAALPEDALMTSLSGGQAARVGLAALLLSRFDIALLDEPTNDLDLDGLERLEAFVRGLRGGVVLVSHDREFLARCVTRVLELDLAQGTNRVFGGGYDSYLEERATARRHKREQYDEYAEKKADLVVRARTQREWSSQGVRNAMKKAPDNDKIRRKASAESSEKQAQKVRQMESRIARMAEVDEPRKEWQLEFTIGSAPRSSSVVSTLSSAVVRQGDFTLGPVSLQVNAGDRIGITGPNGAGKSTLLRALLGRQAPGEGTASLGANVSIGEIDQARTLLAGGQHLAESFEDLVPNLSSAEARTLLAKFGLKADHVNRPVDELSPGERTRAALALLQARGVNLLVLDEPTNHLDLAAIEQLEQALDSYEGTLLLVTHDRRMLENVRIDRQWSVDAGRVSES
;
A
#
# COMPACT_ATOMS: atom_id res chain seq x y z
N MET A 1 -27.38 15.71 -6.31
CA MET A 1 -26.88 16.89 -7.06
C MET A 1 -25.50 16.55 -7.59
N THR A 2 -25.03 17.19 -8.64
CA THR A 2 -23.69 16.96 -9.19
C THR A 2 -22.74 18.00 -8.59
N ALA A 3 -21.85 17.59 -7.70
CA ALA A 3 -20.90 18.49 -7.06
C ALA A 3 -19.49 18.36 -7.66
N THR A 4 -18.75 19.45 -7.64
CA THR A 4 -17.33 19.48 -8.06
C THR A 4 -16.48 19.97 -6.89
N LEU A 5 -15.38 19.27 -6.62
CA LEU A 5 -14.37 19.68 -5.65
C LEU A 5 -13.11 20.14 -6.38
N VAL A 6 -12.65 21.33 -6.04
CA VAL A 6 -11.46 21.94 -6.64
C VAL A 6 -10.45 22.26 -5.55
N ALA A 7 -9.29 21.63 -5.61
CA ALA A 7 -8.12 21.96 -4.82
C ALA A 7 -7.09 22.66 -5.71
N LYS A 8 -6.58 23.83 -5.27
CA LYS A 8 -5.57 24.59 -6.01
C LYS A 8 -4.39 24.92 -5.12
N GLY A 9 -3.19 24.57 -5.59
CA GLY A 9 -1.93 24.83 -4.89
C GLY A 9 -1.89 24.24 -3.49
N LEU A 10 -2.59 23.11 -3.27
CA LEU A 10 -2.78 22.54 -1.95
C LEU A 10 -1.44 21.99 -1.39
N ALA A 11 -1.09 22.39 -0.16
CA ALA A 11 0.05 21.87 0.56
C ALA A 11 -0.40 21.23 1.88
N GLY A 12 0.15 20.06 2.18
CA GLY A 12 -0.17 19.30 3.37
C GLY A 12 1.03 18.64 4.01
N GLY A 13 1.00 18.56 5.35
CA GLY A 13 2.06 17.96 6.14
C GLY A 13 1.82 18.05 7.64
N TYR A 14 2.77 17.55 8.41
CA TYR A 14 2.73 17.60 9.88
C TYR A 14 3.92 18.38 10.41
N ALA A 15 3.65 19.36 11.27
CA ALA A 15 4.64 20.18 11.95
C ALA A 15 5.70 20.75 10.97
N HIS A 16 6.91 20.18 10.95
CA HIS A 16 8.03 20.66 10.11
C HIS A 16 8.23 19.86 8.81
N ARG A 17 7.37 18.86 8.54
CA ARG A 17 7.51 17.99 7.35
C ARG A 17 6.36 18.23 6.39
N THR A 18 6.66 18.85 5.25
CA THR A 18 5.73 18.91 4.11
C THR A 18 5.73 17.55 3.41
N LEU A 19 4.55 16.99 3.17
CA LEU A 19 4.36 15.71 2.49
C LEU A 19 4.13 15.92 1.00
N PHE A 20 3.37 16.94 0.65
CA PHE A 20 3.15 17.37 -0.72
C PHE A 20 2.90 18.89 -0.75
N ASP A 21 3.20 19.52 -1.86
CA ASP A 21 3.11 20.96 -2.10
C ASP A 21 2.58 21.23 -3.50
N SER A 22 1.92 22.38 -3.67
CA SER A 22 1.43 22.86 -4.98
C SER A 22 0.56 21.84 -5.73
N LEU A 23 -0.29 21.10 -5.01
CA LEU A 23 -1.14 20.08 -5.59
C LEU A 23 -2.41 20.71 -6.16
N ASP A 24 -2.62 20.49 -7.46
CA ASP A 24 -3.85 20.87 -8.18
C ASP A 24 -4.66 19.63 -8.50
N LEU A 25 -5.90 19.58 -8.02
CA LEU A 25 -6.83 18.48 -8.27
C LEU A 25 -8.25 19.01 -8.46
N THR A 26 -8.89 18.60 -9.54
CA THR A 26 -10.33 18.80 -9.75
C THR A 26 -11.01 17.45 -9.80
N VAL A 27 -12.05 17.27 -9.00
CA VAL A 27 -12.89 16.08 -8.97
C VAL A 27 -14.29 16.47 -9.40
N ALA A 28 -14.66 16.06 -10.59
CA ALA A 28 -15.95 16.31 -11.20
C ALA A 28 -16.90 15.10 -11.05
N PRO A 29 -18.21 15.27 -11.26
CA PRO A 29 -19.15 14.16 -11.29
C PRO A 29 -18.72 13.07 -12.28
N GLY A 30 -18.71 11.80 -11.83
CA GLY A 30 -18.26 10.67 -12.62
C GLY A 30 -16.75 10.43 -12.63
N ASP A 31 -15.95 11.36 -12.07
CA ASP A 31 -14.52 11.10 -11.86
C ASP A 31 -14.32 10.10 -10.71
N VAL A 32 -13.47 9.10 -10.93
CA VAL A 32 -12.94 8.22 -9.89
C VAL A 32 -11.42 8.38 -9.86
N VAL A 33 -10.92 9.15 -8.90
CA VAL A 33 -9.50 9.46 -8.75
C VAL A 33 -8.86 8.51 -7.76
N GLY A 34 -7.97 7.63 -8.23
CA GLY A 34 -7.14 6.77 -7.39
C GLY A 34 -5.89 7.52 -6.92
N VAL A 35 -5.67 7.61 -5.62
CA VAL A 35 -4.45 8.21 -5.05
C VAL A 35 -3.45 7.11 -4.73
N VAL A 36 -2.28 7.16 -5.37
CA VAL A 36 -1.21 6.17 -5.20
C VAL A 36 0.05 6.84 -4.68
N GLY A 37 0.86 6.08 -3.97
CA GLY A 37 2.12 6.54 -3.38
C GLY A 37 2.59 5.62 -2.28
N VAL A 38 3.86 5.73 -1.90
CA VAL A 38 4.44 4.95 -0.80
C VAL A 38 3.75 5.24 0.53
N ASN A 39 3.83 4.32 1.48
CA ASN A 39 3.31 4.56 2.82
C ASN A 39 3.99 5.78 3.45
N GLY A 40 3.19 6.64 4.08
CA GLY A 40 3.65 7.92 4.63
C GLY A 40 3.82 9.05 3.60
N SER A 41 3.39 8.88 2.33
CA SER A 41 3.43 9.95 1.33
C SER A 41 2.35 11.03 1.51
N GLY A 42 1.43 10.86 2.45
CA GLY A 42 0.40 11.85 2.75
C GLY A 42 -0.98 11.54 2.13
N LYS A 43 -1.23 10.31 1.66
CA LYS A 43 -2.52 9.91 1.06
C LYS A 43 -3.71 10.23 1.98
N SER A 44 -3.70 9.72 3.21
CA SER A 44 -4.76 9.98 4.19
C SER A 44 -4.82 11.46 4.62
N THR A 45 -3.67 12.15 4.66
CA THR A 45 -3.61 13.59 4.92
C THR A 45 -4.32 14.37 3.81
N LEU A 46 -4.10 14.00 2.55
CA LEU A 46 -4.80 14.58 1.41
C LEU A 46 -6.31 14.37 1.53
N LEU A 47 -6.77 13.15 1.83
CA LEU A 47 -8.22 12.89 2.01
C LEU A 47 -8.81 13.74 3.14
N ARG A 48 -8.11 13.92 4.27
CA ARG A 48 -8.55 14.80 5.36
C ARG A 48 -8.67 16.27 4.94
N LEU A 49 -7.71 16.77 4.15
CA LEU A 49 -7.76 18.12 3.59
C LEU A 49 -8.93 18.27 2.62
N LEU A 50 -9.15 17.27 1.75
CA LEU A 50 -10.29 17.27 0.82
C LEU A 50 -11.63 17.12 1.54
N ALA A 51 -11.68 16.41 2.68
CA ALA A 51 -12.84 16.33 3.55
C ALA A 51 -13.13 17.65 4.30
N GLY A 52 -12.11 18.51 4.45
CA GLY A 52 -12.20 19.73 5.27
C GLY A 52 -12.10 19.48 6.77
N THR A 53 -11.61 18.29 7.18
CA THR A 53 -11.35 17.95 8.60
C THR A 53 -9.96 18.39 9.05
N LEU A 54 -9.11 18.80 8.10
CA LEU A 54 -7.79 19.35 8.33
C LEU A 54 -7.63 20.63 7.47
N GLU A 55 -7.04 21.67 8.07
CA GLU A 55 -6.73 22.90 7.35
C GLU A 55 -5.44 22.75 6.53
N PRO A 56 -5.39 23.24 5.28
CA PRO A 56 -4.20 23.17 4.45
C PRO A 56 -3.12 24.13 4.93
N GLN A 57 -1.84 23.75 4.77
CA GLN A 57 -0.70 24.64 5.03
C GLN A 57 -0.61 25.76 4.00
N ALA A 58 -1.02 25.50 2.77
CA ALA A 58 -1.16 26.49 1.68
C ALA A 58 -2.19 25.99 0.66
N GLY A 59 -2.65 26.90 -0.19
CA GLY A 59 -3.63 26.60 -1.23
C GLY A 59 -5.07 26.75 -0.76
N THR A 60 -6.00 26.32 -1.60
CA THR A 60 -7.45 26.44 -1.35
C THR A 60 -8.19 25.18 -1.72
N ARG A 61 -9.28 24.90 -1.00
CA ARG A 61 -10.27 23.87 -1.28
C ARG A 61 -11.63 24.52 -1.49
N ASN A 62 -12.26 24.29 -2.62
CA ASN A 62 -13.55 24.84 -2.97
C ASN A 62 -14.53 23.74 -3.39
N LEU A 63 -15.79 23.86 -2.95
CA LEU A 63 -16.90 22.99 -3.35
C LEU A 63 -17.90 23.80 -4.18
N ALA A 64 -18.43 23.20 -5.20
CA ALA A 64 -19.50 23.77 -6.02
C ALA A 64 -20.59 22.70 -6.27
N PRO A 65 -21.78 22.84 -5.69
CA PRO A 65 -22.22 23.91 -4.79
C PRO A 65 -21.53 23.86 -3.41
N ALA A 66 -21.56 24.96 -2.67
CA ALA A 66 -20.84 25.10 -1.39
C ALA A 66 -21.40 24.21 -0.27
N ASP A 67 -22.67 23.84 -0.36
CA ASP A 67 -23.42 22.96 0.55
C ASP A 67 -23.37 21.48 0.14
N ALA A 68 -22.56 21.12 -0.86
CA ALA A 68 -22.38 19.73 -1.29
C ALA A 68 -21.89 18.86 -0.14
N PHE A 69 -22.45 17.66 -0.04
CA PHE A 69 -22.12 16.72 1.02
C PHE A 69 -20.91 15.84 0.63
N VAL A 70 -19.80 16.03 1.34
CA VAL A 70 -18.57 15.26 1.18
C VAL A 70 -18.52 14.18 2.25
N GLY A 71 -18.64 12.93 1.84
CA GLY A 71 -18.48 11.78 2.73
C GLY A 71 -17.03 11.31 2.78
N TRP A 72 -16.54 11.02 3.98
CA TRP A 72 -15.21 10.47 4.19
C TRP A 72 -15.26 9.16 4.96
N LEU A 73 -14.74 8.07 4.38
CA LEU A 73 -14.55 6.78 5.02
C LEU A 73 -13.07 6.64 5.38
N PRO A 74 -12.69 6.69 6.68
CA PRO A 74 -11.31 6.50 7.12
C PRO A 74 -10.90 5.04 7.06
N GLN A 75 -9.58 4.80 7.05
CA GLN A 75 -8.97 3.49 6.99
C GLN A 75 -9.38 2.57 8.15
N GLU A 76 -9.39 3.08 9.38
CA GLU A 76 -9.82 2.32 10.56
C GLU A 76 -11.22 2.74 10.97
N GLN A 77 -12.06 1.73 11.26
CA GLN A 77 -13.39 1.96 11.80
C GLN A 77 -13.28 2.37 13.27
N GLU A 78 -13.64 3.61 13.58
CA GLU A 78 -13.75 4.09 14.94
C GLU A 78 -14.79 3.26 15.70
N ARG A 79 -14.40 2.57 16.76
CA ARG A 79 -15.30 1.79 17.63
C ARG A 79 -15.55 2.56 18.92
N ILE A 80 -16.58 3.38 18.93
CA ILE A 80 -16.97 4.13 20.11
C ILE A 80 -17.63 3.18 21.11
N SER A 81 -17.23 3.25 22.39
CA SER A 81 -17.81 2.41 23.44
C SER A 81 -19.30 2.71 23.60
N GLY A 82 -20.13 1.68 23.54
CA GLY A 82 -21.59 1.81 23.67
C GLY A 82 -22.32 2.17 22.37
N GLU A 83 -21.61 2.38 21.26
CA GLU A 83 -22.23 2.66 19.96
C GLU A 83 -22.74 1.36 19.32
N THR A 84 -24.01 1.35 18.90
CA THR A 84 -24.62 0.25 18.14
C THR A 84 -24.24 0.33 16.65
N ILE A 85 -24.46 -0.75 15.89
CA ILE A 85 -24.28 -0.77 14.42
C ILE A 85 -25.15 0.31 13.77
N SER A 86 -26.42 0.41 14.16
CA SER A 86 -27.34 1.44 13.63
C SER A 86 -26.86 2.86 13.94
N GLY A 87 -26.40 3.10 15.18
CA GLY A 87 -25.83 4.38 15.59
C GLY A 87 -24.57 4.75 14.79
N TYR A 88 -23.66 3.78 14.64
CA TYR A 88 -22.47 3.94 13.81
C TYR A 88 -22.82 4.30 12.35
N ILE A 89 -23.73 3.55 11.73
CA ILE A 89 -24.13 3.78 10.34
C ILE A 89 -24.84 5.14 10.20
N ALA A 90 -25.77 5.49 11.09
CA ALA A 90 -26.44 6.77 11.07
C ALA A 90 -25.46 7.96 11.22
N ARG A 91 -24.45 7.81 12.08
CA ARG A 91 -23.38 8.80 12.23
C ARG A 91 -22.51 8.91 10.98
N ARG A 92 -22.07 7.76 10.42
CA ARG A 92 -21.16 7.72 9.27
C ARG A 92 -21.81 8.18 7.96
N THR A 93 -23.09 7.91 7.76
CA THR A 93 -23.87 8.40 6.61
C THR A 93 -24.25 9.87 6.71
N GLY A 94 -24.08 10.50 7.89
CA GLY A 94 -24.53 11.86 8.16
C GLY A 94 -26.03 11.95 8.50
N CYS A 95 -26.76 10.82 8.47
CA CYS A 95 -28.19 10.79 8.75
C CYS A 95 -28.51 11.22 10.20
N ALA A 96 -27.66 10.83 11.18
CA ALA A 96 -27.85 11.23 12.58
C ALA A 96 -27.77 12.75 12.76
N GLN A 97 -26.80 13.40 12.12
CA GLN A 97 -26.64 14.84 12.17
C GLN A 97 -27.80 15.54 11.46
N ALA A 98 -28.17 15.11 10.26
CA ALA A 98 -29.29 15.67 9.51
C ALA A 98 -30.62 15.55 10.27
N THR A 99 -30.85 14.41 10.94
CA THR A 99 -32.03 14.19 11.81
C THR A 99 -32.02 15.15 13.01
N HIS A 100 -30.86 15.32 13.65
CA HIS A 100 -30.71 16.26 14.76
C HIS A 100 -31.00 17.71 14.32
N GLU A 101 -30.41 18.15 13.20
CA GLU A 101 -30.63 19.49 12.66
C GLU A 101 -32.09 19.74 12.25
N MET A 102 -32.72 18.77 11.59
CA MET A 102 -34.14 18.86 11.21
C MET A 102 -35.07 18.96 12.44
N ASN A 103 -34.82 18.12 13.47
CA ASN A 103 -35.61 18.17 14.71
C ASN A 103 -35.40 19.49 15.46
N ALA A 104 -34.19 20.00 15.53
CA ALA A 104 -33.89 21.30 16.16
C ALA A 104 -34.58 22.45 15.41
N ALA A 105 -34.55 22.43 14.09
CA ALA A 105 -35.22 23.43 13.24
C ALA A 105 -36.77 23.34 13.38
N ALA A 106 -37.32 22.13 13.47
CA ALA A 106 -38.75 21.92 13.71
C ALA A 106 -39.20 22.47 15.08
N ALA A 107 -38.40 22.25 16.15
CA ALA A 107 -38.66 22.80 17.47
C ALA A 107 -38.61 24.34 17.44
N ALA A 108 -37.58 24.92 16.81
CA ALA A 108 -37.46 26.38 16.67
C ALA A 108 -38.63 27.01 15.88
N LEU A 109 -39.13 26.29 14.86
CA LEU A 109 -40.32 26.72 14.10
C LEU A 109 -41.59 26.68 14.96
N GLY A 110 -41.71 25.67 15.86
CA GLY A 110 -42.85 25.55 16.80
C GLY A 110 -42.84 26.61 17.90
N ASP A 111 -41.68 27.09 18.31
CA ASP A 111 -41.50 28.12 19.35
C ASP A 111 -41.46 29.56 18.80
N ALA A 112 -41.53 29.74 17.44
CA ALA A 112 -41.44 31.03 16.80
C ALA A 112 -42.69 31.91 17.16
N ASP A 113 -42.43 33.10 17.70
CA ASP A 113 -43.47 34.13 17.94
C ASP A 113 -43.78 34.81 16.58
N PRO A 114 -45.05 34.76 16.12
CA PRO A 114 -45.46 35.39 14.82
C PRO A 114 -45.26 36.90 14.79
N ASP A 115 -45.20 37.57 15.96
CA ASP A 115 -45.09 39.02 16.09
C ASP A 115 -43.64 39.50 16.40
N ALA A 116 -42.69 38.61 16.54
CA ALA A 116 -41.29 38.96 16.80
C ALA A 116 -40.64 39.51 15.53
N SER A 117 -40.16 40.76 15.59
CA SER A 117 -39.28 41.32 14.53
C SER A 117 -37.92 40.63 14.54
N ALA A 118 -37.70 39.66 13.67
CA ALA A 118 -36.52 38.84 13.65
C ALA A 118 -35.37 39.50 12.90
N ASP A 119 -34.27 39.76 13.63
CA ASP A 119 -32.94 39.99 13.08
C ASP A 119 -32.24 38.62 12.83
N GLY A 120 -32.83 37.77 11.98
CA GLY A 120 -32.29 36.42 11.71
C GLY A 120 -32.97 35.76 10.50
N PRO A 121 -32.44 34.61 10.03
CA PRO A 121 -33.11 33.85 8.97
C PRO A 121 -34.47 33.36 9.45
N ASP A 122 -35.45 33.36 8.54
CA ASP A 122 -36.83 32.90 8.83
C ASP A 122 -36.80 31.44 9.32
N PRO A 123 -37.38 31.10 10.49
CA PRO A 123 -37.47 29.74 11.00
C PRO A 123 -38.06 28.76 9.98
N ALA A 124 -38.99 29.20 9.12
CA ALA A 124 -39.57 28.35 8.08
C ALA A 124 -38.53 28.01 6.97
N ASP A 125 -37.68 28.95 6.62
CA ASP A 125 -36.59 28.72 5.64
C ASP A 125 -35.51 27.81 6.22
N VAL A 126 -35.19 27.98 7.50
CA VAL A 126 -34.25 27.10 8.25
C VAL A 126 -34.78 25.66 8.30
N TYR A 127 -36.07 25.50 8.64
CA TYR A 127 -36.68 24.17 8.65
C TYR A 127 -36.75 23.53 7.25
N SER A 128 -37.15 24.28 6.24
CA SER A 128 -37.16 23.79 4.85
C SER A 128 -35.79 23.31 4.41
N SER A 129 -34.75 24.10 4.67
CA SER A 129 -33.36 23.75 4.34
C SER A 129 -32.86 22.53 5.12
N ALA A 130 -33.25 22.39 6.39
CA ALA A 130 -32.90 21.22 7.22
C ALA A 130 -33.63 19.96 6.76
N LEU A 131 -34.91 20.08 6.36
CA LEU A 131 -35.72 18.99 5.82
C LEU A 131 -35.16 18.51 4.48
N ASP A 132 -34.77 19.42 3.60
CA ASP A 132 -34.15 19.08 2.30
C ASP A 132 -32.84 18.31 2.51
N ARG A 133 -32.00 18.73 3.47
CA ARG A 133 -30.78 18.01 3.83
C ARG A 133 -31.07 16.64 4.43
N TRP A 134 -32.07 16.50 5.29
CA TRP A 134 -32.50 15.24 5.88
C TRP A 134 -32.97 14.25 4.80
N LEU A 135 -33.76 14.71 3.83
CA LEU A 135 -34.20 13.89 2.69
C LEU A 135 -33.02 13.52 1.77
N ALA A 136 -32.14 14.48 1.47
CA ALA A 136 -30.98 14.26 0.62
C ALA A 136 -29.98 13.27 1.23
N SER A 137 -29.76 13.30 2.55
CA SER A 137 -28.89 12.34 3.25
C SER A 137 -29.41 10.90 3.22
N GLY A 138 -30.72 10.70 2.98
CA GLY A 138 -31.38 9.41 3.03
C GLY A 138 -31.75 8.97 4.44
N ALA A 139 -31.84 9.92 5.39
CA ALA A 139 -32.27 9.63 6.74
C ALA A 139 -33.71 9.14 6.83
N ALA A 140 -34.57 9.57 5.89
CA ALA A 140 -35.99 9.22 5.83
C ALA A 140 -36.24 7.71 5.62
N ASP A 141 -35.36 7.01 4.92
CA ASP A 141 -35.51 5.58 4.57
C ASP A 141 -34.36 4.72 5.06
N LEU A 142 -33.51 5.24 5.95
CA LEU A 142 -32.34 4.52 6.48
C LEU A 142 -32.75 3.26 7.23
N ASP A 143 -33.75 3.35 8.12
CA ASP A 143 -34.19 2.23 8.95
C ASP A 143 -34.79 1.07 8.13
N GLU A 144 -35.36 1.38 6.95
CA GLU A 144 -35.88 0.37 6.02
C GLU A 144 -34.76 -0.29 5.21
N ARG A 145 -33.75 0.47 4.79
CA ARG A 145 -32.63 -0.03 3.97
C ARG A 145 -31.57 -0.75 4.79
N LEU A 146 -31.37 -0.35 6.04
CA LEU A 146 -30.32 -0.87 6.91
C LEU A 146 -30.35 -2.40 7.06
N PRO A 147 -31.48 -3.03 7.49
CA PRO A 147 -31.52 -4.48 7.67
C PRO A 147 -31.29 -5.24 6.35
N ILE A 148 -31.75 -4.69 5.23
CA ILE A 148 -31.57 -5.30 3.91
C ILE A 148 -30.07 -5.34 3.57
N VAL A 149 -29.36 -4.23 3.70
CA VAL A 149 -27.93 -4.15 3.39
C VAL A 149 -27.09 -5.00 4.35
N LEU A 150 -27.44 -5.03 5.65
CA LEU A 150 -26.75 -5.89 6.62
C LEU A 150 -26.93 -7.37 6.30
N SER A 151 -28.16 -7.81 5.94
CA SER A 151 -28.43 -9.18 5.53
C SER A 151 -27.68 -9.54 4.24
N ASP A 152 -27.70 -8.65 3.23
CA ASP A 152 -26.96 -8.84 1.98
C ASP A 152 -25.45 -9.01 2.20
N LEU A 153 -24.91 -8.40 3.24
CA LEU A 153 -23.50 -8.53 3.62
C LEU A 153 -23.23 -9.71 4.56
N GLY A 154 -24.21 -10.56 4.82
CA GLY A 154 -24.08 -11.74 5.70
C GLY A 154 -23.76 -11.36 7.15
N LEU A 155 -24.29 -10.23 7.62
CA LEU A 155 -24.16 -9.76 9.00
C LEU A 155 -25.35 -10.25 9.85
N GLU A 156 -25.61 -11.56 9.86
CA GLU A 156 -26.56 -12.19 10.75
C GLU A 156 -25.87 -12.51 12.09
N LEU A 157 -26.14 -11.75 13.13
CA LEU A 157 -25.55 -11.90 14.46
C LEU A 157 -26.52 -12.62 15.43
N GLY A 158 -26.89 -13.85 15.08
CA GLY A 158 -27.74 -14.69 15.95
C GLY A 158 -29.19 -14.21 16.07
N ALA A 159 -29.82 -14.40 17.25
CA ALA A 159 -31.24 -14.07 17.50
C ALA A 159 -31.53 -12.59 17.81
N ALA A 160 -30.47 -11.76 17.98
CA ALA A 160 -30.61 -10.30 18.16
C ALA A 160 -30.57 -9.62 16.79
N LEU A 161 -31.37 -8.58 16.62
CA LEU A 161 -31.28 -7.75 15.42
C LEU A 161 -29.87 -7.20 15.29
N PRO A 162 -29.18 -7.37 14.14
CA PRO A 162 -27.77 -6.96 13.96
C PRO A 162 -27.53 -5.48 14.28
N GLU A 163 -28.51 -4.64 14.01
CA GLU A 163 -28.48 -3.19 14.21
C GLU A 163 -28.28 -2.76 15.66
N ASP A 164 -28.74 -3.56 16.65
CA ASP A 164 -28.59 -3.29 18.07
C ASP A 164 -27.28 -3.83 18.68
N ALA A 165 -26.50 -4.61 17.91
CA ALA A 165 -25.22 -5.10 18.36
C ALA A 165 -24.21 -3.96 18.51
N LEU A 166 -23.32 -4.07 19.52
CA LEU A 166 -22.30 -3.06 19.77
C LEU A 166 -21.13 -3.21 18.78
N MET A 167 -20.64 -2.09 18.26
CA MET A 167 -19.45 -2.05 17.38
C MET A 167 -18.21 -2.69 18.03
N THR A 168 -18.09 -2.60 19.36
CA THR A 168 -16.98 -3.17 20.12
C THR A 168 -17.02 -4.70 20.22
N SER A 169 -18.18 -5.34 20.00
CA SER A 169 -18.34 -6.80 20.04
C SER A 169 -18.01 -7.49 18.72
N LEU A 170 -17.81 -6.72 17.64
CA LEU A 170 -17.59 -7.25 16.31
C LEU A 170 -16.15 -7.73 16.11
N SER A 171 -15.99 -8.82 15.36
CA SER A 171 -14.68 -9.21 14.80
C SER A 171 -14.20 -8.17 13.77
N GLY A 172 -12.91 -8.20 13.40
CA GLY A 172 -12.36 -7.30 12.38
C GLY A 172 -13.12 -7.36 11.05
N GLY A 173 -13.36 -8.55 10.53
CA GLY A 173 -14.11 -8.73 9.29
C GLY A 173 -15.59 -8.34 9.37
N GLN A 174 -16.24 -8.49 10.54
CA GLN A 174 -17.61 -7.99 10.76
C GLN A 174 -17.64 -6.46 10.77
N ALA A 175 -16.67 -5.82 11.45
CA ALA A 175 -16.57 -4.36 11.47
C ALA A 175 -16.28 -3.78 10.08
N ALA A 176 -15.44 -4.44 9.28
CA ALA A 176 -15.20 -4.06 7.88
C ALA A 176 -16.49 -4.12 7.05
N ARG A 177 -17.29 -5.18 7.21
CA ARG A 177 -18.60 -5.30 6.52
C ARG A 177 -19.60 -4.25 6.99
N VAL A 178 -19.62 -3.86 8.28
CA VAL A 178 -20.42 -2.73 8.77
C VAL A 178 -19.93 -1.40 8.16
N GLY A 179 -18.62 -1.21 8.02
CA GLY A 179 -18.06 -0.07 7.31
C GLY A 179 -18.51 0.00 5.85
N LEU A 180 -18.52 -1.16 5.17
CA LEU A 180 -19.06 -1.28 3.82
C LEU A 180 -20.57 -0.99 3.77
N ALA A 181 -21.35 -1.47 4.74
CA ALA A 181 -22.79 -1.16 4.86
C ALA A 181 -23.02 0.35 4.98
N ALA A 182 -22.24 1.04 5.83
CA ALA A 182 -22.33 2.49 5.97
C ALA A 182 -22.05 3.20 4.63
N LEU A 183 -21.08 2.69 3.85
CA LEU A 183 -20.77 3.23 2.53
C LEU A 183 -21.91 3.01 1.54
N LEU A 184 -22.45 1.78 1.46
CA LEU A 184 -23.56 1.42 0.55
C LEU A 184 -24.86 2.18 0.86
N LEU A 185 -25.09 2.55 2.13
CA LEU A 185 -26.23 3.32 2.59
C LEU A 185 -26.07 4.83 2.41
N SER A 186 -24.85 5.29 2.14
CA SER A 186 -24.52 6.70 2.04
C SER A 186 -25.03 7.32 0.73
N ARG A 187 -25.38 8.62 0.80
CA ARG A 187 -25.79 9.44 -0.36
C ARG A 187 -24.88 10.66 -0.44
N PHE A 188 -23.59 10.43 -0.70
CA PHE A 188 -22.62 11.50 -0.83
C PHE A 188 -22.65 12.12 -2.22
N ASP A 189 -22.46 13.45 -2.30
CA ASP A 189 -22.19 14.14 -3.58
C ASP A 189 -20.74 13.89 -4.03
N ILE A 190 -19.82 13.77 -3.07
CA ILE A 190 -18.42 13.39 -3.30
C ILE A 190 -18.02 12.38 -2.23
N ALA A 191 -17.46 11.25 -2.64
CA ALA A 191 -17.00 10.20 -1.74
C ALA A 191 -15.46 10.19 -1.64
N LEU A 192 -14.94 10.23 -0.40
CA LEU A 192 -13.52 10.11 -0.09
C LEU A 192 -13.29 8.79 0.67
N LEU A 193 -12.55 7.86 0.07
CA LEU A 193 -12.40 6.50 0.58
C LEU A 193 -10.93 6.21 0.89
N ASP A 194 -10.61 5.92 2.15
CA ASP A 194 -9.25 5.61 2.59
C ASP A 194 -9.12 4.11 2.85
N GLU A 195 -8.46 3.39 1.94
CA GLU A 195 -8.25 1.93 1.96
C GLU A 195 -9.56 1.13 2.18
N PRO A 196 -10.61 1.37 1.36
CA PRO A 196 -11.91 0.71 1.57
C PRO A 196 -11.89 -0.79 1.24
N THR A 197 -10.83 -1.26 0.62
CA THR A 197 -10.62 -2.67 0.22
C THR A 197 -10.05 -3.54 1.34
N ASN A 198 -9.50 -2.94 2.41
CA ASN A 198 -8.90 -3.69 3.51
C ASN A 198 -9.93 -4.57 4.22
N ASP A 199 -9.51 -5.76 4.60
CA ASP A 199 -10.32 -6.76 5.32
C ASP A 199 -11.60 -7.23 4.59
N LEU A 200 -11.79 -6.86 3.30
CA LEU A 200 -12.88 -7.38 2.47
C LEU A 200 -12.46 -8.68 1.77
N ASP A 201 -13.40 -9.61 1.71
CA ASP A 201 -13.29 -10.79 0.84
C ASP A 201 -13.71 -10.47 -0.60
N LEU A 202 -13.61 -11.44 -1.50
CA LEU A 202 -13.90 -11.23 -2.91
C LEU A 202 -15.32 -10.71 -3.16
N ASP A 203 -16.31 -11.23 -2.42
CA ASP A 203 -17.71 -10.79 -2.55
C ASP A 203 -17.87 -9.33 -2.07
N GLY A 204 -17.21 -8.97 -0.96
CA GLY A 204 -17.15 -7.60 -0.46
C GLY A 204 -16.50 -6.64 -1.46
N LEU A 205 -15.40 -7.07 -2.09
CA LEU A 205 -14.72 -6.30 -3.13
C LEU A 205 -15.60 -6.09 -4.37
N GLU A 206 -16.31 -7.12 -4.84
CA GLU A 206 -17.22 -6.99 -5.99
C GLU A 206 -18.38 -6.03 -5.71
N ARG A 207 -18.93 -6.05 -4.50
CA ARG A 207 -19.97 -5.11 -4.06
C ARG A 207 -19.43 -3.68 -3.99
N LEU A 208 -18.21 -3.50 -3.45
CA LEU A 208 -17.55 -2.20 -3.41
C LEU A 208 -17.25 -1.67 -4.82
N GLU A 209 -16.76 -2.53 -5.74
CA GLU A 209 -16.57 -2.18 -7.16
C GLU A 209 -17.89 -1.71 -7.80
N ALA A 210 -18.98 -2.46 -7.62
CA ALA A 210 -20.29 -2.12 -8.15
C ALA A 210 -20.80 -0.79 -7.59
N PHE A 211 -20.62 -0.55 -6.29
CA PHE A 211 -20.98 0.69 -5.63
C PHE A 211 -20.21 1.88 -6.21
N VAL A 212 -18.87 1.82 -6.23
CA VAL A 212 -18.03 2.91 -6.72
C VAL A 212 -18.36 3.25 -8.18
N ARG A 213 -18.56 2.25 -9.02
CA ARG A 213 -18.95 2.44 -10.43
C ARG A 213 -20.38 2.95 -10.61
N GLY A 214 -21.26 2.71 -9.64
CA GLY A 214 -22.64 3.18 -9.62
C GLY A 214 -22.78 4.62 -9.14
N LEU A 215 -21.76 5.19 -8.49
CA LEU A 215 -21.80 6.55 -7.97
C LEU A 215 -21.83 7.56 -9.13
N ARG A 216 -22.74 8.52 -9.04
CA ARG A 216 -22.86 9.63 -10.00
C ARG A 216 -22.00 10.84 -9.60
N GLY A 217 -21.63 10.94 -8.35
CA GLY A 217 -20.74 11.96 -7.80
C GLY A 217 -19.27 11.71 -8.11
N GLY A 218 -18.41 12.62 -7.68
CA GLY A 218 -16.97 12.44 -7.75
C GLY A 218 -16.45 11.51 -6.62
N VAL A 219 -15.45 10.69 -6.93
CA VAL A 219 -14.82 9.80 -5.95
C VAL A 219 -13.33 10.06 -5.91
N VAL A 220 -12.76 10.15 -4.70
CA VAL A 220 -11.32 10.09 -4.48
C VAL A 220 -11.05 8.90 -3.55
N LEU A 221 -10.24 7.97 -3.99
CA LEU A 221 -9.97 6.77 -3.22
C LEU A 221 -8.46 6.47 -3.12
N VAL A 222 -8.07 5.95 -1.96
CA VAL A 222 -6.77 5.35 -1.73
C VAL A 222 -6.99 3.84 -1.66
N SER A 223 -6.26 3.07 -2.41
CA SER A 223 -6.27 1.61 -2.30
C SER A 223 -4.94 1.00 -2.73
N HIS A 224 -4.61 -0.13 -2.17
CA HIS A 224 -3.49 -0.97 -2.55
C HIS A 224 -3.93 -2.21 -3.36
N ASP A 225 -5.23 -2.40 -3.56
CA ASP A 225 -5.76 -3.43 -4.45
C ASP A 225 -5.68 -2.95 -5.91
N ARG A 226 -4.77 -3.58 -6.66
CA ARG A 226 -4.48 -3.21 -8.05
C ARG A 226 -5.61 -3.54 -9.00
N GLU A 227 -6.35 -4.61 -8.75
CA GLU A 227 -7.48 -5.01 -9.58
C GLU A 227 -8.67 -4.08 -9.37
N PHE A 228 -8.94 -3.72 -8.11
CA PHE A 228 -9.94 -2.71 -7.79
C PHE A 228 -9.63 -1.35 -8.44
N LEU A 229 -8.36 -0.91 -8.36
CA LEU A 229 -7.91 0.31 -9.04
C LEU A 229 -8.10 0.21 -10.55
N ALA A 230 -7.72 -0.90 -11.18
CA ALA A 230 -7.85 -1.08 -12.63
C ALA A 230 -9.30 -1.05 -13.11
N ARG A 231 -10.23 -1.59 -12.31
CA ARG A 231 -11.66 -1.66 -12.65
C ARG A 231 -12.44 -0.39 -12.39
N CYS A 232 -12.05 0.38 -11.38
CA CYS A 232 -12.85 1.51 -10.89
C CYS A 232 -12.28 2.87 -11.27
N VAL A 233 -10.94 3.02 -11.33
CA VAL A 233 -10.29 4.32 -11.41
C VAL A 233 -10.25 4.86 -12.83
N THR A 234 -10.65 6.13 -13.00
CA THR A 234 -10.60 6.84 -14.28
C THR A 234 -9.36 7.75 -14.42
N ARG A 235 -8.78 8.17 -13.28
CA ARG A 235 -7.60 9.03 -13.21
C ARG A 235 -6.77 8.66 -12.01
N VAL A 236 -5.44 8.78 -12.10
CA VAL A 236 -4.53 8.45 -11.00
C VAL A 236 -3.79 9.71 -10.56
N LEU A 237 -3.79 9.99 -9.25
CA LEU A 237 -2.93 10.97 -8.61
C LEU A 237 -1.76 10.25 -7.92
N GLU A 238 -0.55 10.45 -8.41
CA GLU A 238 0.67 9.94 -7.76
C GLU A 238 1.26 10.97 -6.81
N LEU A 239 1.50 10.55 -5.56
CA LEU A 239 2.23 11.31 -4.55
C LEU A 239 3.63 10.72 -4.39
N ASP A 240 4.65 11.35 -5.00
CA ASP A 240 6.05 10.93 -4.90
C ASP A 240 6.79 11.77 -3.84
N LEU A 241 6.79 11.25 -2.61
CA LEU A 241 7.49 11.89 -1.49
C LEU A 241 9.01 12.01 -1.72
N ALA A 242 9.60 11.10 -2.50
CA ALA A 242 11.04 11.05 -2.70
C ALA A 242 11.54 12.12 -3.68
N GLN A 243 10.70 12.50 -4.65
CA GLN A 243 10.97 13.56 -5.60
C GLN A 243 10.27 14.88 -5.21
N GLY A 244 9.42 14.85 -4.16
CA GLY A 244 8.61 16.00 -3.76
C GLY A 244 7.65 16.45 -4.86
N THR A 245 7.19 15.52 -5.69
CA THR A 245 6.30 15.82 -6.82
C THR A 245 4.95 15.12 -6.67
N ASN A 246 3.91 15.80 -7.15
CA ASN A 246 2.61 15.21 -7.31
C ASN A 246 2.18 15.34 -8.78
N ARG A 247 1.56 14.30 -9.32
CA ARG A 247 1.18 14.28 -10.74
C ARG A 247 -0.14 13.55 -10.93
N VAL A 248 -1.03 14.16 -11.74
CA VAL A 248 -2.28 13.55 -12.15
C VAL A 248 -2.11 12.93 -13.54
N PHE A 249 -2.45 11.65 -13.65
CA PHE A 249 -2.44 10.87 -14.88
C PHE A 249 -3.90 10.65 -15.33
N GLY A 250 -4.16 10.81 -16.62
CA GLY A 250 -5.43 10.44 -17.22
C GLY A 250 -5.45 8.99 -17.68
N GLY A 251 -6.64 8.40 -17.83
CA GLY A 251 -6.78 7.12 -18.51
C GLY A 251 -6.69 5.86 -17.62
N GLY A 252 -7.02 5.96 -16.35
CA GLY A 252 -7.13 4.78 -15.46
C GLY A 252 -5.79 4.20 -15.00
N TYR A 253 -5.88 3.14 -14.19
CA TYR A 253 -4.72 2.59 -13.49
C TYR A 253 -3.73 1.88 -14.41
N ASP A 254 -4.21 1.12 -15.39
CA ASP A 254 -3.31 0.40 -16.31
C ASP A 254 -2.55 1.35 -17.23
N SER A 255 -3.20 2.42 -17.73
CA SER A 255 -2.52 3.48 -18.48
C SER A 255 -1.45 4.20 -17.65
N TYR A 256 -1.72 4.45 -16.35
CA TYR A 256 -0.74 4.98 -15.42
C TYR A 256 0.49 4.07 -15.30
N LEU A 257 0.29 2.74 -15.18
CA LEU A 257 1.40 1.78 -15.10
C LEU A 257 2.25 1.80 -16.38
N GLU A 258 1.64 1.86 -17.55
CA GLU A 258 2.34 1.95 -18.83
C GLU A 258 3.14 3.25 -18.98
N GLU A 259 2.53 4.41 -18.64
CA GLU A 259 3.22 5.69 -18.64
C GLU A 259 4.39 5.71 -17.66
N ARG A 260 4.19 5.17 -16.45
CA ARG A 260 5.22 5.05 -15.43
C ARG A 260 6.39 4.17 -15.89
N ALA A 261 6.09 3.00 -16.49
CA ALA A 261 7.10 2.10 -17.04
C ALA A 261 7.90 2.79 -18.18
N THR A 262 7.21 3.51 -19.05
CA THR A 262 7.83 4.25 -20.14
C THR A 262 8.71 5.40 -19.63
N ALA A 263 8.21 6.19 -18.68
CA ALA A 263 8.98 7.28 -18.06
C ALA A 263 10.24 6.76 -17.33
N ARG A 264 10.13 5.61 -16.64
CA ARG A 264 11.29 4.96 -16.00
C ARG A 264 12.34 4.50 -17.01
N ARG A 265 11.90 3.86 -18.11
CA ARG A 265 12.80 3.43 -19.17
C ARG A 265 13.56 4.61 -19.79
N HIS A 266 12.87 5.71 -20.11
CA HIS A 266 13.49 6.92 -20.62
C HIS A 266 14.49 7.56 -19.63
N LYS A 267 14.13 7.63 -18.34
CA LYS A 267 15.08 8.12 -17.31
C LYS A 267 16.32 7.23 -17.22
N ARG A 268 16.15 5.91 -17.36
CA ARG A 268 17.27 4.97 -17.35
C ARG A 268 18.16 5.16 -18.57
N GLU A 269 17.58 5.23 -19.77
CA GLU A 269 18.30 5.49 -21.02
C GLU A 269 19.09 6.80 -20.94
N GLN A 270 18.47 7.89 -20.44
CA GLN A 270 19.12 9.18 -20.25
C GLN A 270 20.31 9.11 -19.28
N TYR A 271 20.13 8.37 -18.18
CA TYR A 271 21.21 8.18 -17.21
C TYR A 271 22.36 7.35 -17.79
N ASP A 272 22.05 6.24 -18.46
CA ASP A 272 23.04 5.37 -19.07
C ASP A 272 23.85 6.13 -20.15
N GLU A 273 23.18 6.93 -20.99
CA GLU A 273 23.86 7.83 -21.94
C GLU A 273 24.76 8.88 -21.25
N TYR A 274 24.27 9.48 -20.16
CA TYR A 274 25.04 10.43 -19.36
C TYR A 274 26.26 9.76 -18.73
N ALA A 275 26.08 8.60 -18.13
CA ALA A 275 27.14 7.83 -17.47
C ALA A 275 28.22 7.39 -18.49
N GLU A 276 27.81 6.92 -19.67
CA GLU A 276 28.71 6.53 -20.74
C GLU A 276 29.52 7.73 -21.28
N LYS A 277 28.86 8.86 -21.59
CA LYS A 277 29.50 10.09 -22.03
C LYS A 277 30.50 10.62 -20.99
N LYS A 278 30.12 10.59 -19.69
CA LYS A 278 31.00 10.99 -18.59
C LYS A 278 32.20 10.09 -18.45
N ALA A 279 31.99 8.75 -18.49
CA ALA A 279 33.06 7.76 -18.41
C ALA A 279 34.07 7.90 -19.58
N ASP A 280 33.58 8.06 -20.81
CA ASP A 280 34.42 8.26 -22.00
C ASP A 280 35.29 9.53 -21.88
N LEU A 281 34.72 10.66 -21.45
CA LEU A 281 35.46 11.89 -21.23
C LEU A 281 36.50 11.74 -20.09
N VAL A 282 36.19 11.03 -19.00
CA VAL A 282 37.15 10.77 -17.92
C VAL A 282 38.30 9.89 -18.41
N VAL A 283 38.03 8.82 -19.14
CA VAL A 283 39.05 7.95 -19.72
C VAL A 283 39.97 8.73 -20.70
N ARG A 284 39.37 9.52 -21.59
CA ARG A 284 40.12 10.36 -22.51
C ARG A 284 41.00 11.40 -21.80
N ALA A 285 40.46 12.04 -20.77
CA ALA A 285 41.22 13.02 -19.95
C ALA A 285 42.40 12.33 -19.23
N ARG A 286 42.19 11.13 -18.67
CA ARG A 286 43.24 10.33 -18.03
C ARG A 286 44.32 9.92 -19.01
N THR A 287 43.97 9.34 -20.17
CA THR A 287 44.89 8.93 -21.21
C THR A 287 45.73 10.14 -21.72
N GLN A 288 45.07 11.30 -21.89
CA GLN A 288 45.76 12.51 -22.35
C GLN A 288 46.73 13.04 -21.28
N ARG A 289 46.43 12.94 -20.00
CA ARG A 289 47.35 13.27 -18.89
C ARG A 289 48.54 12.33 -18.84
N GLU A 290 48.33 11.02 -19.03
CA GLU A 290 49.41 10.02 -19.06
C GLU A 290 50.36 10.25 -20.24
N TRP A 291 49.83 10.52 -21.44
CA TRP A 291 50.63 10.87 -22.59
C TRP A 291 51.41 12.18 -22.42
N SER A 292 50.78 13.20 -21.82
CA SER A 292 51.47 14.48 -21.52
C SER A 292 52.62 14.26 -20.55
N SER A 293 52.44 13.47 -19.50
CA SER A 293 53.48 13.18 -18.51
C SER A 293 54.61 12.30 -19.05
N GLN A 294 54.30 11.32 -19.93
CA GLN A 294 55.30 10.49 -20.62
C GLN A 294 56.10 11.32 -21.67
N GLY A 295 55.40 12.19 -22.40
CA GLY A 295 56.04 13.10 -23.36
C GLY A 295 57.06 14.02 -22.70
N VAL A 296 56.75 14.60 -21.55
CA VAL A 296 57.65 15.43 -20.75
C VAL A 296 58.85 14.62 -20.23
N ARG A 297 58.63 13.43 -19.68
CA ARG A 297 59.72 12.53 -19.22
C ARG A 297 60.66 12.11 -20.33
N ASN A 298 60.15 11.78 -21.52
CA ASN A 298 60.96 11.38 -22.67
C ASN A 298 61.72 12.57 -23.26
N ALA A 299 61.14 13.78 -23.28
CA ALA A 299 61.81 15.00 -23.69
C ALA A 299 62.97 15.38 -22.74
N MET A 300 62.80 15.18 -21.41
CA MET A 300 63.85 15.39 -20.43
C MET A 300 65.01 14.37 -20.55
N LYS A 301 64.72 13.11 -20.90
CA LYS A 301 65.75 12.07 -21.07
C LYS A 301 66.57 12.18 -22.37
N LYS A 302 66.07 12.83 -23.43
CA LYS A 302 66.68 12.90 -24.75
C LYS A 302 67.31 14.29 -25.10
N ALA A 303 67.42 15.22 -24.20
CA ALA A 303 67.91 16.57 -24.48
C ALA A 303 69.47 16.66 -24.32
N PRO A 304 70.26 16.74 -25.38
CA PRO A 304 71.60 17.27 -25.32
C PRO A 304 71.52 18.79 -25.13
N ASP A 305 72.54 19.36 -24.50
CA ASP A 305 72.59 20.60 -23.74
C ASP A 305 72.36 21.92 -24.47
N ASN A 306 71.88 22.02 -25.73
CA ASN A 306 71.81 23.33 -26.40
C ASN A 306 70.69 23.56 -27.43
N ASP A 307 69.52 22.90 -27.40
CA ASP A 307 68.50 23.15 -28.42
C ASP A 307 67.27 23.89 -27.83
N LYS A 308 67.34 25.21 -27.75
CA LYS A 308 66.27 26.11 -27.30
C LYS A 308 64.99 25.99 -28.13
N ILE A 309 65.11 25.66 -29.43
CA ILE A 309 64.00 25.57 -30.35
C ILE A 309 63.16 24.28 -30.05
N ARG A 310 63.85 23.16 -29.79
CA ARG A 310 63.19 21.91 -29.41
C ARG A 310 62.51 21.96 -28.06
N ARG A 311 63.12 22.66 -27.07
CA ARG A 311 62.51 22.90 -25.76
C ARG A 311 61.24 23.74 -25.90
N LYS A 312 61.24 24.77 -26.75
CA LYS A 312 60.06 25.62 -26.99
C LYS A 312 58.93 24.84 -27.71
N ALA A 313 59.23 24.04 -28.73
CA ALA A 313 58.28 23.20 -29.41
C ALA A 313 57.67 22.09 -28.50
N SER A 314 58.48 21.51 -27.59
CA SER A 314 58.02 20.53 -26.62
C SER A 314 57.13 21.18 -25.52
N ALA A 315 57.46 22.38 -25.08
CA ALA A 315 56.65 23.14 -24.16
C ALA A 315 55.30 23.54 -24.77
N GLU A 316 55.27 24.04 -26.00
CA GLU A 316 54.03 24.38 -26.72
C GLU A 316 53.14 23.16 -26.96
N SER A 317 53.73 21.97 -27.28
CA SER A 317 52.98 20.72 -27.43
C SER A 317 52.37 20.27 -26.12
N SER A 318 53.11 20.37 -24.99
CA SER A 318 52.63 20.04 -23.65
C SER A 318 51.53 20.98 -23.21
N GLU A 319 51.64 22.26 -23.52
CA GLU A 319 50.65 23.28 -23.19
C GLU A 319 49.32 23.08 -23.95
N LYS A 320 49.40 22.73 -25.26
CA LYS A 320 48.23 22.36 -26.06
C LYS A 320 47.54 21.10 -25.52
N GLN A 321 48.29 20.13 -25.03
CA GLN A 321 47.74 18.92 -24.42
C GLN A 321 47.08 19.22 -23.06
N ALA A 322 47.72 20.05 -22.22
CA ALA A 322 47.13 20.51 -20.97
C ALA A 322 45.85 21.34 -21.18
N GLN A 323 45.79 22.14 -22.25
CA GLN A 323 44.60 22.87 -22.63
C GLN A 323 43.44 21.94 -23.03
N LYS A 324 43.72 20.85 -23.79
CA LYS A 324 42.71 19.82 -24.11
C LYS A 324 42.15 19.12 -22.87
N VAL A 325 43.00 18.78 -21.89
CA VAL A 325 42.56 18.19 -20.62
C VAL A 325 41.64 19.16 -19.87
N ARG A 326 42.04 20.45 -19.74
CA ARG A 326 41.19 21.48 -19.10
C ARG A 326 39.84 21.66 -19.82
N GLN A 327 39.83 21.57 -21.16
CA GLN A 327 38.57 21.63 -21.92
C GLN A 327 37.68 20.43 -21.64
N MET A 328 38.23 19.20 -21.51
CA MET A 328 37.45 18.00 -21.16
C MET A 328 36.93 18.10 -19.74
N GLU A 329 37.75 18.53 -18.79
CA GLU A 329 37.32 18.77 -17.38
C GLU A 329 36.23 19.83 -17.28
N SER A 330 36.39 20.95 -18.02
CA SER A 330 35.35 21.99 -18.09
C SER A 330 34.05 21.47 -18.73
N ARG A 331 34.17 20.55 -19.70
CA ARG A 331 32.99 19.93 -20.30
C ARG A 331 32.30 18.96 -19.35
N ILE A 332 33.04 18.17 -18.58
CA ILE A 332 32.50 17.31 -17.53
C ILE A 332 31.78 18.16 -16.46
N ALA A 333 32.42 19.26 -16.00
CA ALA A 333 31.85 20.16 -15.00
C ALA A 333 30.59 20.91 -15.48
N ARG A 334 30.40 21.07 -16.79
CA ARG A 334 29.22 21.71 -17.40
C ARG A 334 28.14 20.72 -17.83
N MET A 335 28.42 19.41 -17.77
CA MET A 335 27.38 18.41 -18.04
C MET A 335 26.31 18.53 -16.95
N ALA A 336 25.05 18.69 -17.37
CA ALA A 336 23.93 18.66 -16.42
C ALA A 336 23.99 17.31 -15.69
N GLU A 337 24.03 17.37 -14.38
CA GLU A 337 24.02 16.17 -13.55
C GLU A 337 22.66 15.49 -13.71
N VAL A 338 22.67 14.25 -14.15
CA VAL A 338 21.47 13.43 -14.26
C VAL A 338 21.51 12.49 -13.08
N ASP A 339 20.50 12.62 -12.21
CA ASP A 339 20.36 11.75 -11.05
C ASP A 339 20.21 10.28 -11.48
N GLU A 340 20.92 9.41 -10.81
CA GLU A 340 20.77 7.97 -11.05
C GLU A 340 19.33 7.56 -10.72
N PRO A 341 18.56 7.03 -11.72
CA PRO A 341 17.25 6.49 -11.42
C PRO A 341 17.39 5.42 -10.34
N ARG A 342 16.56 5.46 -9.32
CA ARG A 342 16.58 4.42 -8.29
C ARG A 342 16.56 3.06 -8.96
N LYS A 343 17.58 2.25 -8.73
CA LYS A 343 17.55 0.84 -9.07
C LYS A 343 16.40 0.22 -8.29
N GLU A 344 15.38 -0.23 -8.99
CA GLU A 344 14.45 -1.18 -8.38
C GLU A 344 15.28 -2.41 -8.02
N TRP A 345 15.33 -2.69 -6.74
CA TRP A 345 15.96 -3.90 -6.27
C TRP A 345 15.09 -5.06 -6.74
N GLN A 346 15.62 -5.85 -7.65
CA GLN A 346 15.11 -7.20 -7.85
C GLN A 346 15.51 -7.96 -6.59
N LEU A 347 14.51 -8.29 -5.80
CA LEU A 347 14.69 -9.18 -4.65
C LEU A 347 14.99 -10.58 -5.19
N GLU A 348 16.26 -10.95 -5.22
CA GLU A 348 16.64 -12.34 -5.42
C GLU A 348 16.50 -13.07 -4.08
N PHE A 349 15.35 -13.66 -3.86
CA PHE A 349 15.07 -14.52 -2.73
C PHE A 349 15.67 -15.91 -3.01
N THR A 350 16.97 -16.01 -3.01
CA THR A 350 17.65 -17.29 -3.05
C THR A 350 17.68 -17.84 -1.63
N ILE A 351 16.74 -18.73 -1.28
CA ILE A 351 16.86 -19.49 -0.05
C ILE A 351 18.11 -20.34 -0.18
N GLY A 352 19.14 -19.97 0.60
CA GLY A 352 20.29 -20.84 0.82
C GLY A 352 19.79 -22.20 1.28
N SER A 353 20.42 -23.26 0.82
CA SER A 353 20.06 -24.68 0.99
C SER A 353 19.38 -24.97 2.33
N ALA A 354 18.05 -24.78 2.39
CA ALA A 354 17.26 -25.28 3.50
C ALA A 354 17.41 -26.81 3.52
N PRO A 355 17.49 -27.44 4.69
CA PRO A 355 17.46 -28.88 4.78
C PRO A 355 16.26 -29.39 4.00
N ARG A 356 16.45 -30.40 3.16
CA ARG A 356 15.32 -30.99 2.43
C ARG A 356 14.29 -31.49 3.44
N SER A 357 13.05 -30.99 3.37
CA SER A 357 11.93 -31.59 4.11
C SER A 357 11.66 -33.00 3.62
N SER A 358 10.87 -33.77 4.37
CA SER A 358 10.26 -34.99 3.85
C SER A 358 9.47 -34.71 2.57
N SER A 359 9.31 -35.71 1.71
CA SER A 359 8.52 -35.58 0.46
C SER A 359 7.07 -35.15 0.73
N VAL A 360 6.52 -35.51 1.89
CA VAL A 360 5.24 -35.04 2.40
C VAL A 360 5.49 -34.07 3.54
N VAL A 361 5.04 -32.83 3.37
CA VAL A 361 5.23 -31.74 4.32
C VAL A 361 4.15 -31.72 5.39
N SER A 362 2.89 -31.90 4.98
CA SER A 362 1.75 -31.94 5.91
C SER A 362 0.63 -32.82 5.34
N THR A 363 -0.10 -33.51 6.24
CA THR A 363 -1.26 -34.32 5.85
C THR A 363 -2.39 -34.13 6.85
N LEU A 364 -3.59 -33.89 6.34
CA LEU A 364 -4.86 -34.03 7.06
C LEU A 364 -5.60 -35.24 6.53
N SER A 365 -6.09 -36.11 7.40
CA SER A 365 -6.88 -37.29 7.02
C SER A 365 -8.19 -37.30 7.79
N SER A 366 -9.30 -37.05 7.07
CA SER A 366 -10.65 -36.94 7.61
C SER A 366 -10.70 -36.01 8.85
N ALA A 367 -9.87 -34.97 8.84
CA ALA A 367 -9.70 -34.06 9.97
C ALA A 367 -10.94 -33.18 10.15
N VAL A 368 -11.45 -33.12 11.39
CA VAL A 368 -12.53 -32.22 11.81
C VAL A 368 -12.02 -31.33 12.92
N VAL A 369 -12.07 -30.02 12.72
CA VAL A 369 -11.67 -29.02 13.72
C VAL A 369 -12.87 -28.21 14.11
N ARG A 370 -13.19 -28.17 15.42
CA ARG A 370 -14.30 -27.40 15.97
C ARG A 370 -13.77 -26.20 16.74
N GLN A 371 -14.38 -25.04 16.52
CA GLN A 371 -14.04 -23.80 17.21
C GLN A 371 -15.31 -23.02 17.54
N GLY A 372 -15.81 -23.20 18.76
CA GLY A 372 -17.16 -22.73 19.11
C GLY A 372 -18.21 -23.42 18.24
N ASP A 373 -19.06 -22.63 17.60
CA ASP A 373 -20.11 -23.12 16.70
C ASP A 373 -19.59 -23.43 15.27
N PHE A 374 -18.35 -23.03 14.96
CA PHE A 374 -17.75 -23.29 13.65
C PHE A 374 -17.10 -24.66 13.58
N THR A 375 -17.32 -25.35 12.46
CA THR A 375 -16.71 -26.65 12.18
C THR A 375 -16.04 -26.66 10.80
N LEU A 376 -14.73 -26.93 10.79
CA LEU A 376 -13.98 -27.22 9.56
C LEU A 376 -13.93 -28.74 9.35
N GLY A 377 -14.33 -29.21 8.19
CA GLY A 377 -14.17 -30.62 7.80
C GLY A 377 -15.47 -31.42 7.69
N PRO A 378 -15.35 -32.74 7.46
CA PRO A 378 -14.10 -33.52 7.37
C PRO A 378 -13.23 -33.16 6.15
N VAL A 379 -11.93 -32.94 6.39
CA VAL A 379 -10.95 -32.55 5.37
C VAL A 379 -9.86 -33.59 5.22
N SER A 380 -9.54 -33.99 3.98
CA SER A 380 -8.42 -34.84 3.65
C SER A 380 -7.57 -34.16 2.58
N LEU A 381 -6.39 -33.68 2.97
CA LEU A 381 -5.47 -32.91 2.14
C LEU A 381 -4.03 -33.35 2.38
N GLN A 382 -3.20 -33.25 1.36
CA GLN A 382 -1.77 -33.51 1.44
C GLN A 382 -1.00 -32.36 0.79
N VAL A 383 0.02 -31.87 1.49
CA VAL A 383 0.99 -30.90 1.02
C VAL A 383 2.32 -31.63 0.81
N ASN A 384 2.86 -31.60 -0.39
CA ASN A 384 4.15 -32.19 -0.73
C ASN A 384 5.25 -31.14 -0.74
N ALA A 385 6.50 -31.58 -0.68
CA ALA A 385 7.65 -30.70 -0.80
C ALA A 385 7.67 -30.02 -2.19
N GLY A 386 7.75 -28.71 -2.20
CA GLY A 386 7.73 -27.88 -3.41
C GLY A 386 6.34 -27.50 -3.92
N ASP A 387 5.25 -28.02 -3.31
CA ASP A 387 3.88 -27.57 -3.66
C ASP A 387 3.74 -26.07 -3.39
N ARG A 388 3.06 -25.37 -4.29
CA ARG A 388 2.71 -23.96 -4.19
C ARG A 388 1.19 -23.83 -4.24
N ILE A 389 0.60 -23.61 -3.08
CA ILE A 389 -0.85 -23.71 -2.87
C ILE A 389 -1.42 -22.35 -2.55
N GLY A 390 -2.34 -21.87 -3.40
CA GLY A 390 -3.19 -20.72 -3.14
C GLY A 390 -4.45 -21.13 -2.39
N ILE A 391 -4.78 -20.42 -1.31
CA ILE A 391 -5.96 -20.70 -0.48
C ILE A 391 -6.87 -19.47 -0.53
N THR A 392 -8.08 -19.67 -1.04
CA THR A 392 -9.09 -18.62 -1.21
C THR A 392 -10.39 -18.98 -0.47
N GLY A 393 -11.27 -18.01 -0.31
CA GLY A 393 -12.59 -18.22 0.29
C GLY A 393 -13.06 -17.05 1.13
N PRO A 394 -14.36 -16.96 1.46
CA PRO A 394 -14.94 -15.85 2.22
C PRO A 394 -14.27 -15.64 3.59
N ASN A 395 -14.44 -14.45 4.16
CA ASN A 395 -14.02 -14.18 5.54
C ASN A 395 -14.85 -15.03 6.51
N GLY A 396 -14.14 -15.66 7.48
CA GLY A 396 -14.78 -16.60 8.41
C GLY A 396 -15.00 -18.01 7.88
N ALA A 397 -14.68 -18.30 6.61
CA ALA A 397 -14.83 -19.63 6.02
C ALA A 397 -13.94 -20.73 6.65
N GLY A 398 -12.90 -20.32 7.43
CA GLY A 398 -12.01 -21.27 8.13
C GLY A 398 -10.60 -21.37 7.55
N LYS A 399 -10.17 -20.42 6.70
CA LYS A 399 -8.82 -20.40 6.09
C LYS A 399 -7.70 -20.48 7.14
N SER A 400 -7.71 -19.60 8.13
CA SER A 400 -6.70 -19.59 9.21
C SER A 400 -6.81 -20.81 10.14
N THR A 401 -8.01 -21.41 10.28
CA THR A 401 -8.20 -22.67 11.02
C THR A 401 -7.58 -23.83 10.24
N LEU A 402 -7.76 -23.87 8.92
CA LEU A 402 -7.13 -24.85 8.02
C LEU A 402 -5.59 -24.75 8.11
N LEU A 403 -5.04 -23.52 8.03
CA LEU A 403 -3.58 -23.32 8.19
C LEU A 403 -3.09 -23.84 9.54
N ARG A 404 -3.75 -23.49 10.64
CA ARG A 404 -3.36 -23.97 12.00
C ARG A 404 -3.39 -25.49 12.12
N ALA A 405 -4.38 -26.14 11.50
CA ALA A 405 -4.46 -27.60 11.47
C ALA A 405 -3.30 -28.22 10.64
N LEU A 406 -3.02 -27.68 9.44
CA LEU A 406 -1.91 -28.13 8.58
C LEU A 406 -0.55 -27.95 9.24
N LEU A 407 -0.37 -26.87 10.00
CA LEU A 407 0.87 -26.58 10.73
C LEU A 407 1.00 -27.34 12.07
N GLY A 408 0.03 -28.19 12.41
CA GLY A 408 0.02 -28.94 13.66
C GLY A 408 -0.19 -28.09 14.93
N ARG A 409 -0.64 -26.83 14.78
CA ARG A 409 -0.90 -25.91 15.90
C ARG A 409 -2.28 -26.11 16.53
N GLN A 410 -3.16 -26.73 15.80
CA GLN A 410 -4.50 -27.08 16.27
C GLN A 410 -4.77 -28.54 15.93
N ALA A 411 -4.88 -29.36 16.97
CA ALA A 411 -5.21 -30.77 16.81
C ALA A 411 -6.68 -30.92 16.36
N PRO A 412 -6.98 -31.75 15.37
CA PRO A 412 -8.35 -32.07 15.02
C PRO A 412 -9.04 -32.86 16.13
N GLY A 413 -10.34 -32.63 16.33
CA GLY A 413 -11.17 -33.42 17.25
C GLY A 413 -11.48 -34.82 16.72
N GLU A 414 -11.52 -34.98 15.39
CA GLU A 414 -11.72 -36.23 14.68
C GLU A 414 -10.75 -36.28 13.50
N GLY A 415 -10.30 -37.49 13.11
CA GLY A 415 -9.29 -37.68 12.08
C GLY A 415 -7.87 -37.44 12.59
N THR A 416 -6.93 -37.19 11.70
CA THR A 416 -5.52 -36.97 12.05
C THR A 416 -4.92 -35.81 11.27
N ALA A 417 -3.98 -35.11 11.93
CA ALA A 417 -3.10 -34.13 11.31
C ALA A 417 -1.64 -34.53 11.60
N SER A 418 -0.79 -34.52 10.58
CA SER A 418 0.63 -34.87 10.73
C SER A 418 1.50 -33.91 9.96
N LEU A 419 2.60 -33.48 10.58
CA LEU A 419 3.64 -32.67 9.96
C LEU A 419 4.86 -33.56 9.65
N GLY A 420 5.44 -33.39 8.47
CA GLY A 420 6.58 -34.16 8.01
C GLY A 420 7.85 -33.87 8.84
N ALA A 421 8.81 -34.80 8.76
CA ALA A 421 10.09 -34.60 9.41
C ALA A 421 10.90 -33.48 8.74
N ASN A 422 11.70 -32.75 9.54
CA ASN A 422 12.55 -31.65 9.08
C ASN A 422 11.82 -30.50 8.37
N VAL A 423 10.52 -30.29 8.67
CA VAL A 423 9.78 -29.13 8.18
C VAL A 423 10.14 -27.91 9.02
N SER A 424 10.74 -26.91 8.38
CA SER A 424 11.05 -25.60 8.95
C SER A 424 10.00 -24.60 8.46
N ILE A 425 9.09 -24.20 9.37
CA ILE A 425 7.98 -23.31 9.06
C ILE A 425 8.42 -21.86 9.20
N GLY A 426 8.10 -21.03 8.21
CA GLY A 426 8.26 -19.58 8.27
C GLY A 426 6.94 -18.88 8.00
N GLU A 427 6.57 -17.96 8.89
CA GLU A 427 5.41 -17.09 8.73
C GLU A 427 5.86 -15.64 8.74
N ILE A 428 5.40 -14.85 7.77
CA ILE A 428 5.79 -13.44 7.65
C ILE A 428 5.30 -12.63 8.86
N ASP A 429 4.09 -12.84 9.34
CA ASP A 429 3.55 -12.08 10.46
C ASP A 429 4.28 -12.40 11.76
N GLN A 430 4.62 -13.67 11.98
CA GLN A 430 5.46 -14.06 13.11
C GLN A 430 6.86 -13.44 13.00
N ALA A 431 7.46 -13.43 11.80
CA ALA A 431 8.76 -12.82 11.57
C ALA A 431 8.72 -11.30 11.78
N ARG A 432 7.64 -10.61 11.35
CA ARG A 432 7.42 -9.19 11.64
C ARG A 432 7.29 -8.91 13.14
N THR A 433 6.58 -9.76 13.87
CA THR A 433 6.42 -9.65 15.33
C THR A 433 7.74 -9.88 16.08
N LEU A 434 8.57 -10.82 15.62
CA LEU A 434 9.90 -11.04 16.18
C LEU A 434 10.85 -9.85 15.94
N LEU A 435 10.66 -9.14 14.82
CA LEU A 435 11.36 -7.92 14.48
C LEU A 435 10.56 -6.69 14.95
N ALA A 436 10.15 -6.63 16.21
CA ALA A 436 9.46 -5.51 16.82
C ALA A 436 10.26 -4.97 18.01
N GLY A 437 10.15 -3.69 18.28
CA GLY A 437 10.77 -3.03 19.42
C GLY A 437 11.77 -1.94 19.05
N GLY A 438 12.27 -1.26 20.08
CA GLY A 438 13.17 -0.11 19.94
C GLY A 438 14.64 -0.44 19.65
N GLN A 439 15.02 -1.72 19.48
CA GLN A 439 16.37 -2.11 19.12
C GLN A 439 16.68 -1.77 17.65
N HIS A 440 17.95 -1.52 17.33
CA HIS A 440 18.37 -1.35 15.94
C HIS A 440 18.17 -2.63 15.14
N LEU A 441 17.78 -2.49 13.86
CA LEU A 441 17.48 -3.65 13.01
C LEU A 441 18.63 -4.68 12.97
N ALA A 442 19.89 -4.23 12.90
CA ALA A 442 21.04 -5.11 12.89
C ALA A 442 21.12 -5.95 14.16
N GLU A 443 21.00 -5.34 15.31
CA GLU A 443 21.08 -6.01 16.62
C GLU A 443 19.94 -7.00 16.79
N SER A 444 18.69 -6.56 16.52
CA SER A 444 17.52 -7.43 16.57
C SER A 444 17.63 -8.62 15.61
N PHE A 445 18.20 -8.42 14.42
CA PHE A 445 18.41 -9.47 13.43
C PHE A 445 19.51 -10.46 13.88
N GLU A 446 20.63 -9.98 14.39
CA GLU A 446 21.75 -10.78 14.89
C GLU A 446 21.30 -11.66 16.09
N ASP A 447 20.50 -11.12 17.01
CA ASP A 447 19.92 -11.86 18.14
C ASP A 447 19.02 -13.02 17.66
N LEU A 448 18.29 -12.81 16.57
CA LEU A 448 17.36 -13.80 16.01
C LEU A 448 18.05 -14.87 15.16
N VAL A 449 19.28 -14.63 14.69
CA VAL A 449 20.06 -15.54 13.84
C VAL A 449 21.52 -15.61 14.33
N PRO A 450 21.77 -16.19 15.51
CA PRO A 450 23.09 -16.19 16.15
C PRO A 450 24.18 -16.96 15.38
N ASN A 451 23.78 -17.74 14.36
CA ASN A 451 24.70 -18.49 13.51
C ASN A 451 25.34 -17.66 12.39
N LEU A 452 24.87 -16.43 12.15
CA LEU A 452 25.44 -15.51 11.18
C LEU A 452 26.36 -14.51 11.89
N SER A 453 27.49 -14.20 11.25
CA SER A 453 28.31 -13.07 11.68
C SER A 453 27.61 -11.74 11.38
N SER A 454 27.96 -10.67 12.10
CA SER A 454 27.41 -9.32 11.85
C SER A 454 27.61 -8.86 10.41
N ALA A 455 28.72 -9.21 9.77
CA ALA A 455 28.97 -8.89 8.36
C ALA A 455 28.04 -9.65 7.41
N GLU A 456 27.76 -10.94 7.67
CA GLU A 456 26.84 -11.75 6.87
C GLU A 456 25.39 -11.28 7.06
N ALA A 457 24.99 -10.97 8.29
CA ALA A 457 23.68 -10.41 8.60
C ALA A 457 23.43 -9.09 7.83
N ARG A 458 24.38 -8.15 7.89
CA ARG A 458 24.32 -6.89 7.14
C ARG A 458 24.32 -7.08 5.63
N THR A 459 25.10 -8.04 5.13
CA THR A 459 25.14 -8.39 3.69
C THR A 459 23.79 -8.96 3.25
N LEU A 460 23.18 -9.81 4.06
CA LEU A 460 21.88 -10.39 3.79
C LEU A 460 20.80 -9.31 3.79
N LEU A 461 20.74 -8.46 4.82
CA LEU A 461 19.82 -7.32 4.87
C LEU A 461 20.00 -6.39 3.67
N ALA A 462 21.23 -6.15 3.23
CA ALA A 462 21.50 -5.35 2.03
C ALA A 462 20.95 -6.01 0.75
N LYS A 463 20.97 -7.34 0.62
CA LYS A 463 20.33 -8.07 -0.50
C LYS A 463 18.82 -7.85 -0.55
N PHE A 464 18.18 -7.59 0.60
CA PHE A 464 16.77 -7.22 0.71
C PHE A 464 16.55 -5.68 0.63
N GLY A 465 17.54 -4.92 0.15
CA GLY A 465 17.43 -3.47 -0.03
C GLY A 465 17.48 -2.66 1.26
N LEU A 466 17.86 -3.28 2.38
CA LEU A 466 18.04 -2.62 3.68
C LEU A 466 19.49 -2.17 3.82
N LYS A 467 19.79 -0.94 3.39
CA LYS A 467 21.13 -0.32 3.41
C LYS A 467 21.52 0.13 4.83
N ALA A 468 22.73 0.68 4.97
CA ALA A 468 23.29 1.13 6.24
C ALA A 468 22.35 2.05 7.06
N ASP A 469 21.63 2.95 6.38
CA ASP A 469 20.68 3.87 7.03
C ASP A 469 19.47 3.14 7.64
N HIS A 470 19.02 2.03 7.05
CA HIS A 470 17.92 1.22 7.57
C HIS A 470 18.39 0.29 8.70
N VAL A 471 19.58 -0.29 8.54
CA VAL A 471 20.15 -1.28 9.46
C VAL A 471 20.45 -0.69 10.84
N ASN A 472 20.75 0.62 10.89
CA ASN A 472 21.06 1.36 12.11
C ASN A 472 19.84 2.09 12.71
N ARG A 473 18.62 1.95 12.14
CA ARG A 473 17.39 2.51 12.71
C ARG A 473 16.70 1.52 13.64
N PRO A 474 15.98 2.02 14.66
CA PRO A 474 15.07 1.20 15.45
C PRO A 474 14.06 0.48 14.55
N VAL A 475 13.70 -0.76 14.87
CA VAL A 475 12.78 -1.56 14.06
C VAL A 475 11.41 -0.88 13.95
N ASP A 476 10.96 -0.20 15.00
CA ASP A 476 9.66 0.47 15.02
C ASP A 476 9.60 1.70 14.09
N GLU A 477 10.74 2.26 13.70
CA GLU A 477 10.84 3.36 12.75
C GLU A 477 10.88 2.90 11.28
N LEU A 478 10.94 1.60 11.04
CA LEU A 478 10.89 1.04 9.69
C LEU A 478 9.46 1.11 9.13
N SER A 479 9.35 1.46 7.85
CA SER A 479 8.08 1.36 7.13
C SER A 479 7.57 -0.09 7.08
N PRO A 480 6.27 -0.33 6.89
CA PRO A 480 5.74 -1.68 6.74
C PRO A 480 6.45 -2.51 5.66
N GLY A 481 6.77 -1.90 4.51
CA GLY A 481 7.52 -2.55 3.42
C GLY A 481 8.97 -2.89 3.81
N GLU A 482 9.68 -2.00 4.53
CA GLU A 482 11.02 -2.28 5.06
C GLU A 482 10.99 -3.40 6.09
N ARG A 483 9.99 -3.44 6.94
CA ARG A 483 9.77 -4.49 7.94
C ARG A 483 9.47 -5.84 7.29
N THR A 484 8.69 -5.86 6.22
CA THR A 484 8.43 -7.07 5.42
C THR A 484 9.71 -7.61 4.79
N ARG A 485 10.55 -6.74 4.22
CA ARG A 485 11.85 -7.14 3.66
C ARG A 485 12.79 -7.70 4.73
N ALA A 486 12.82 -7.11 5.92
CA ALA A 486 13.59 -7.63 7.04
C ALA A 486 13.07 -9.00 7.50
N ALA A 487 11.75 -9.20 7.54
CA ALA A 487 11.13 -10.47 7.85
C ALA A 487 11.49 -11.56 6.82
N LEU A 488 11.43 -11.23 5.52
CA LEU A 488 11.85 -12.15 4.45
C LEU A 488 13.33 -12.52 4.57
N ALA A 489 14.22 -11.54 4.87
CA ALA A 489 15.62 -11.80 5.13
C ALA A 489 15.83 -12.74 6.34
N LEU A 490 15.04 -12.55 7.40
CA LEU A 490 15.06 -13.42 8.60
C LEU A 490 14.64 -14.85 8.25
N LEU A 491 13.56 -15.01 7.48
CA LEU A 491 13.08 -16.33 7.05
C LEU A 491 14.11 -17.04 6.17
N GLN A 492 14.79 -16.29 5.28
CA GLN A 492 15.91 -16.83 4.50
C GLN A 492 17.06 -17.29 5.39
N ALA A 493 17.47 -16.46 6.36
CA ALA A 493 18.56 -16.78 7.28
C ALA A 493 18.29 -18.04 8.11
N ARG A 494 17.01 -18.27 8.45
CA ARG A 494 16.57 -19.46 9.19
C ARG A 494 16.43 -20.73 8.35
N GLY A 495 16.60 -20.63 7.03
CA GLY A 495 16.51 -21.79 6.14
C GLY A 495 15.11 -22.43 6.13
N VAL A 496 14.09 -21.59 5.99
CA VAL A 496 12.69 -22.01 5.94
C VAL A 496 12.41 -22.81 4.67
N ASN A 497 11.79 -23.99 4.78
CA ASN A 497 11.39 -24.82 3.65
C ASN A 497 9.87 -24.94 3.44
N LEU A 498 9.07 -24.47 4.41
CA LEU A 498 7.64 -24.24 4.30
C LEU A 498 7.33 -22.78 4.63
N LEU A 499 7.00 -22.00 3.62
CA LEU A 499 6.61 -20.59 3.77
C LEU A 499 5.09 -20.47 3.83
N VAL A 500 4.58 -19.82 4.86
CA VAL A 500 3.15 -19.62 5.09
C VAL A 500 2.86 -18.12 5.14
N LEU A 501 1.92 -17.70 4.33
CA LEU A 501 1.49 -16.32 4.19
C LEU A 501 -0.02 -16.24 4.38
N ASP A 502 -0.47 -15.49 5.38
CA ASP A 502 -1.89 -15.23 5.62
C ASP A 502 -2.15 -13.74 5.38
N GLU A 503 -2.83 -13.40 4.29
CA GLU A 503 -3.12 -12.03 3.82
C GLU A 503 -1.88 -11.10 3.84
N PRO A 504 -0.79 -11.46 3.13
CA PRO A 504 0.48 -10.75 3.26
C PRO A 504 0.48 -9.34 2.66
N THR A 505 -0.48 -9.02 1.81
CA THR A 505 -0.63 -7.71 1.15
C THR A 505 -1.22 -6.64 2.03
N ASN A 506 -1.89 -7.03 3.12
CA ASN A 506 -2.49 -6.08 4.05
C ASN A 506 -1.44 -5.09 4.59
N HIS A 507 -1.76 -3.81 4.53
CA HIS A 507 -0.91 -2.70 4.97
C HIS A 507 0.41 -2.50 4.18
N LEU A 508 0.61 -3.22 3.07
CA LEU A 508 1.73 -2.99 2.17
C LEU A 508 1.35 -1.97 1.09
N ASP A 509 2.29 -1.09 0.72
CA ASP A 509 2.12 -0.26 -0.46
C ASP A 509 2.40 -1.06 -1.75
N LEU A 510 1.97 -0.52 -2.89
CA LEU A 510 2.08 -1.18 -4.19
C LEU A 510 3.51 -1.64 -4.51
N ALA A 511 4.51 -0.82 -4.15
CA ALA A 511 5.91 -1.17 -4.39
C ALA A 511 6.37 -2.34 -3.51
N ALA A 512 5.89 -2.42 -2.27
CA ALA A 512 6.20 -3.53 -1.37
C ALA A 512 5.49 -4.83 -1.80
N ILE A 513 4.27 -4.73 -2.35
CA ILE A 513 3.55 -5.88 -2.92
C ILE A 513 4.30 -6.44 -4.13
N GLU A 514 4.72 -5.59 -5.08
CA GLU A 514 5.51 -5.99 -6.24
C GLU A 514 6.82 -6.70 -5.84
N GLN A 515 7.50 -6.18 -4.81
CA GLN A 515 8.72 -6.80 -4.28
C GLN A 515 8.45 -8.15 -3.60
N LEU A 516 7.33 -8.27 -2.87
CA LEU A 516 6.93 -9.53 -2.26
C LEU A 516 6.62 -10.59 -3.33
N GLU A 517 5.90 -10.23 -4.39
CA GLU A 517 5.62 -11.13 -5.52
C GLU A 517 6.90 -11.65 -6.18
N GLN A 518 7.86 -10.76 -6.46
CA GLN A 518 9.16 -11.15 -7.01
C GLN A 518 9.93 -12.10 -6.08
N ALA A 519 9.89 -11.82 -4.77
CA ALA A 519 10.50 -12.70 -3.77
C ALA A 519 9.83 -14.06 -3.75
N LEU A 520 8.50 -14.11 -3.78
CA LEU A 520 7.75 -15.35 -3.78
C LEU A 520 7.98 -16.16 -5.06
N ASP A 521 8.05 -15.51 -6.22
CA ASP A 521 8.29 -16.20 -7.50
C ASP A 521 9.66 -16.89 -7.54
N SER A 522 10.68 -16.26 -6.94
CA SER A 522 12.03 -16.82 -6.82
C SER A 522 12.18 -17.89 -5.72
N TYR A 523 11.18 -18.09 -4.87
CA TYR A 523 11.21 -19.07 -3.79
C TYR A 523 10.96 -20.50 -4.31
N GLU A 524 11.91 -21.41 -4.09
CA GLU A 524 11.82 -22.81 -4.55
C GLU A 524 11.24 -23.80 -3.52
N GLY A 525 10.94 -23.34 -2.30
CA GLY A 525 10.35 -24.17 -1.23
C GLY A 525 8.84 -24.35 -1.38
N THR A 526 8.25 -25.01 -0.38
CA THR A 526 6.80 -25.18 -0.28
C THR A 526 6.14 -23.88 0.16
N LEU A 527 5.08 -23.47 -0.54
CA LEU A 527 4.35 -22.23 -0.28
C LEU A 527 2.87 -22.51 0.02
N LEU A 528 2.38 -21.98 1.13
CA LEU A 528 0.95 -21.84 1.43
C LEU A 528 0.61 -20.35 1.46
N LEU A 529 -0.19 -19.89 0.52
CA LEU A 529 -0.57 -18.49 0.36
C LEU A 529 -2.08 -18.33 0.51
N VAL A 530 -2.52 -17.69 1.59
CA VAL A 530 -3.90 -17.21 1.74
C VAL A 530 -3.94 -15.77 1.29
N THR A 531 -4.75 -15.44 0.30
CA THR A 531 -4.91 -14.06 -0.15
C THR A 531 -6.22 -13.84 -0.90
N HIS A 532 -6.71 -12.62 -0.84
CA HIS A 532 -7.80 -12.09 -1.66
C HIS A 532 -7.28 -11.24 -2.84
N ASP A 533 -5.96 -10.97 -2.91
CA ASP A 533 -5.34 -10.24 -4.01
C ASP A 533 -5.31 -11.11 -5.28
N ARG A 534 -6.20 -10.80 -6.24
CA ARG A 534 -6.34 -11.53 -7.50
C ARG A 534 -5.06 -11.47 -8.33
N ARG A 535 -4.40 -10.30 -8.39
CA ARG A 535 -3.15 -10.12 -9.16
C ARG A 535 -1.98 -10.88 -8.52
N MET A 536 -1.94 -10.99 -7.20
CA MET A 536 -0.93 -11.81 -6.54
C MET A 536 -1.09 -13.29 -6.88
N LEU A 537 -2.32 -13.80 -6.95
CA LEU A 537 -2.57 -15.19 -7.36
C LEU A 537 -2.20 -15.46 -8.84
N GLU A 538 -2.25 -14.44 -9.70
CA GLU A 538 -1.83 -14.53 -11.10
C GLU A 538 -0.32 -14.38 -11.29
N ASN A 539 0.31 -13.47 -10.54
CA ASN A 539 1.72 -13.12 -10.68
C ASN A 539 2.66 -14.11 -9.97
N VAL A 540 2.21 -14.71 -8.87
CA VAL A 540 2.98 -15.71 -8.12
C VAL A 540 2.65 -17.10 -8.68
N ARG A 541 3.68 -17.89 -9.02
CA ARG A 541 3.46 -19.26 -9.48
C ARG A 541 2.70 -20.06 -8.41
N ILE A 542 1.49 -20.46 -8.69
CA ILE A 542 0.62 -21.32 -7.88
C ILE A 542 0.32 -22.58 -8.70
N ASP A 543 0.62 -23.76 -8.13
CA ASP A 543 0.46 -25.03 -8.81
C ASP A 543 -0.89 -25.68 -8.47
N ARG A 544 -1.46 -25.37 -7.29
CA ARG A 544 -2.72 -25.92 -6.78
C ARG A 544 -3.51 -24.81 -6.08
N GLN A 545 -4.82 -24.84 -6.23
CA GLN A 545 -5.69 -23.87 -5.57
C GLN A 545 -6.73 -24.58 -4.70
N TRP A 546 -6.85 -24.13 -3.44
CA TRP A 546 -7.87 -24.60 -2.50
C TRP A 546 -8.87 -23.49 -2.23
N SER A 547 -10.15 -23.85 -2.39
CA SER A 547 -11.27 -22.96 -2.01
C SER A 547 -11.86 -23.44 -0.69
N VAL A 548 -11.95 -22.57 0.28
CA VAL A 548 -12.55 -22.83 1.59
C VAL A 548 -13.88 -22.10 1.67
N ASP A 549 -14.97 -22.85 1.85
CA ASP A 549 -16.31 -22.29 1.98
C ASP A 549 -17.08 -23.00 3.10
N ALA A 550 -17.58 -22.22 4.07
CA ALA A 550 -18.35 -22.70 5.22
C ALA A 550 -17.77 -23.96 5.89
N GLY A 551 -16.44 -24.00 6.07
CA GLY A 551 -15.72 -25.11 6.69
C GLY A 551 -15.48 -26.32 5.78
N ARG A 552 -15.81 -26.24 4.50
CA ARG A 552 -15.48 -27.26 3.49
C ARG A 552 -14.33 -26.79 2.63
N VAL A 553 -13.48 -27.71 2.22
CA VAL A 553 -12.34 -27.43 1.34
C VAL A 553 -12.50 -28.20 0.05
N SER A 554 -12.40 -27.50 -1.07
CA SER A 554 -12.36 -28.08 -2.41
C SER A 554 -11.04 -27.69 -3.10
N GLU A 555 -10.50 -28.60 -3.89
CA GLU A 555 -9.30 -28.38 -4.70
C GLU A 555 -9.70 -28.23 -6.17
N SER A 556 -9.17 -27.19 -6.83
CA SER A 556 -9.37 -26.90 -8.25
C SER A 556 -8.06 -26.98 -9.03
#